data_818214a7429553fe50264b82090c590e
#
_entry.id   818214a7429553fe50264b82090c590e
#
_cell.length_a   1.000
_cell.length_b   1.000
_cell.length_c   1.000
_cell.angle_alpha   90.00
_cell.angle_beta   90.00
_cell.angle_gamma   90.00
#
_symmetry.space_group_name_H-M   'P 1'
#
loop_
_entity.id
_entity.type
_entity.pdbx_description
1 polymer ?
#
loop_
_entity_poly.entity_id
_entity_poly.type
_entity_poly.pdbx_seq_one_letter_code
_entity_poly.pdbx_strand_id
1 'polypeptide(L)'
;GLEHLGRGTAGNMDQFIVVIEPGARSVQTYHNVKRLAADLGVKQVRVVANKVRDTRDEEFVKSQIPAGDLLGFIHYNTEIMDADRQGKSPYDFSPTAIDEIRKIKDVLDSEETN
;
A
#
# COMPACT_ATOMS: atom_id res chain seq x y z
N GLY A 1 -4.81 9.31 1.57
CA GLY A 1 -4.57 9.89 0.27
C GLY A 1 -4.20 8.88 -0.78
N LEU A 2 -4.14 9.34 -1.98
CA LEU A 2 -3.73 8.52 -3.12
C LEU A 2 -2.27 8.82 -3.44
N GLU A 3 -1.45 7.79 -3.41
CA GLU A 3 -0.06 7.91 -3.81
C GLU A 3 0.26 6.89 -4.88
N HIS A 4 0.97 7.34 -5.89
CA HIS A 4 1.46 6.48 -6.96
C HIS A 4 2.94 6.19 -6.71
N LEU A 5 3.23 5.02 -6.15
CA LEU A 5 4.60 4.65 -5.77
C LEU A 5 5.47 4.23 -6.94
N GLY A 6 4.89 4.03 -8.09
CA GLY A 6 5.61 3.69 -9.28
C GLY A 6 4.81 2.80 -10.20
N ARG A 7 5.35 2.58 -11.40
CA ARG A 7 4.80 1.62 -12.36
C ARG A 7 5.75 0.46 -12.46
N GLY A 8 5.22 -0.74 -12.25
CA GLY A 8 5.97 -1.93 -12.55
C GLY A 8 6.01 -2.12 -14.06
N THR A 9 7.18 -2.40 -14.58
CA THR A 9 7.37 -2.59 -16.02
C THR A 9 7.79 -4.00 -16.38
N ALA A 10 7.84 -4.88 -15.38
CA ALA A 10 8.24 -6.26 -15.62
C ALA A 10 7.25 -6.95 -16.55
N GLY A 11 7.77 -7.63 -17.55
CA GLY A 11 6.96 -8.36 -18.50
C GLY A 11 5.97 -7.49 -19.27
N ASN A 12 6.28 -6.22 -19.44
CA ASN A 12 5.40 -5.25 -20.13
C ASN A 12 4.07 -5.00 -19.43
N MET A 13 4.02 -5.23 -18.12
CA MET A 13 2.83 -4.95 -17.34
C MET A 13 2.98 -3.68 -16.54
N ASP A 14 2.07 -2.74 -16.79
CA ASP A 14 1.94 -1.56 -15.95
C ASP A 14 1.08 -1.91 -14.74
N GLN A 15 1.42 -1.36 -13.60
CA GLN A 15 0.58 -1.48 -12.42
C GLN A 15 0.57 -0.17 -11.63
N PHE A 16 -0.54 0.07 -10.95
CA PHE A 16 -0.64 1.16 -9.98
C PHE A 16 -0.50 0.59 -8.59
N ILE A 17 0.22 1.30 -7.74
CA ILE A 17 0.31 0.97 -6.32
C ILE A 17 -0.38 2.08 -5.56
N VAL A 18 -1.43 1.72 -4.83
CA VAL A 18 -2.26 2.65 -4.07
C VAL A 18 -1.97 2.46 -2.60
N VAL A 19 -1.65 3.54 -1.92
CA VAL A 19 -1.47 3.53 -0.47
C VAL A 19 -2.76 3.99 0.17
N ILE A 20 -3.35 3.17 1.00
CA ILE A 20 -4.60 3.48 1.69
C ILE A 20 -4.41 3.42 3.20
N GLU A 21 -5.35 4.04 3.91
CA GLU A 21 -5.46 3.91 5.36
C GLU A 21 -6.72 3.09 5.67
N PRO A 22 -6.81 2.43 6.86
CA PRO A 22 -8.02 1.70 7.23
C PRO A 22 -9.19 2.66 7.40
N GLY A 23 -10.11 2.68 6.46
CA GLY A 23 -11.28 3.54 6.50
C GLY A 23 -12.07 3.48 5.21
N ALA A 24 -13.34 3.82 5.30
CA ALA A 24 -14.27 3.74 4.16
C ALA A 24 -13.87 4.67 3.02
N ARG A 25 -13.34 5.85 3.34
CA ARG A 25 -12.96 6.82 2.33
C ARG A 25 -11.78 6.31 1.50
N SER A 26 -10.80 5.70 2.15
CA SER A 26 -9.64 5.12 1.46
C SER A 26 -10.03 3.93 0.59
N VAL A 27 -10.98 3.11 1.07
CA VAL A 27 -11.51 2.00 0.27
C VAL A 27 -12.20 2.54 -0.98
N GLN A 28 -12.95 3.62 -0.85
CA GLN A 28 -13.59 4.25 -2.01
C GLN A 28 -12.54 4.75 -3.00
N THR A 29 -11.43 5.32 -2.51
CA THR A 29 -10.32 5.75 -3.35
C THR A 29 -9.75 4.57 -4.15
N TYR A 30 -9.57 3.42 -3.50
CA TYR A 30 -9.12 2.21 -4.17
C TYR A 30 -10.05 1.82 -5.31
N HIS A 31 -11.36 1.83 -5.07
CA HIS A 31 -12.33 1.49 -6.13
C HIS A 31 -12.27 2.48 -7.29
N ASN A 32 -12.10 3.77 -6.99
CA ASN A 32 -11.96 4.80 -8.02
C ASN A 32 -10.71 4.58 -8.86
N VAL A 33 -9.59 4.21 -8.22
CA VAL A 33 -8.34 3.94 -8.93
C VAL A 33 -8.48 2.69 -9.80
N LYS A 34 -9.17 1.67 -9.32
CA LYS A 34 -9.42 0.46 -10.12
C LYS A 34 -10.19 0.78 -11.38
N ARG A 35 -11.19 1.64 -11.28
CA ARG A 35 -11.98 2.06 -12.43
C ARG A 35 -11.13 2.85 -13.43
N LEU A 36 -10.35 3.80 -12.91
CA LEU A 36 -9.45 4.60 -13.73
C LEU A 36 -8.40 3.72 -14.43
N ALA A 37 -7.85 2.75 -13.71
CA ALA A 37 -6.88 1.82 -14.28
C ALA A 37 -7.47 1.04 -15.47
N ALA A 38 -8.70 0.57 -15.32
CA ALA A 38 -9.39 -0.11 -16.40
C ALA A 38 -9.55 0.79 -17.62
N ASP A 39 -9.92 2.06 -17.41
CA ASP A 39 -10.08 3.02 -18.50
C ASP A 39 -8.76 3.31 -19.20
N LEU A 40 -7.65 3.30 -18.46
CA LEU A 40 -6.33 3.58 -19.02
C LEU A 40 -5.62 2.34 -19.56
N GLY A 41 -6.23 1.16 -19.44
CA GLY A 41 -5.62 -0.07 -19.87
C GLY A 41 -4.54 -0.60 -18.92
N VAL A 42 -4.52 -0.12 -17.68
CA VAL A 42 -3.61 -0.63 -16.65
C VAL A 42 -4.20 -1.92 -16.10
N LYS A 43 -3.44 -2.99 -16.17
CA LYS A 43 -3.96 -4.32 -15.90
C LYS A 43 -3.99 -4.67 -14.42
N GLN A 44 -3.21 -3.99 -13.59
CA GLN A 44 -3.06 -4.39 -12.21
C GLN A 44 -3.04 -3.18 -11.29
N VAL A 45 -3.83 -3.27 -10.21
CA VAL A 45 -3.82 -2.30 -9.11
C VAL A 45 -3.45 -3.06 -7.85
N ARG A 46 -2.41 -2.62 -7.17
CA ARG A 46 -1.95 -3.23 -5.93
C ARG A 46 -2.10 -2.23 -4.79
N VAL A 47 -2.27 -2.74 -3.58
CA VAL A 47 -2.62 -1.92 -2.43
C VAL A 47 -1.64 -2.15 -1.29
N VAL A 48 -1.17 -1.07 -0.69
CA VAL A 48 -0.46 -1.08 0.58
C VAL A 48 -1.33 -0.38 1.60
N ALA A 49 -1.63 -1.05 2.70
CA ALA A 49 -2.40 -0.45 3.79
C ALA A 49 -1.44 0.17 4.80
N ASN A 50 -1.49 1.48 4.93
CA ASN A 50 -0.64 2.27 5.81
C ASN A 50 -1.40 2.62 7.09
N LYS A 51 -0.67 2.95 8.15
CA LYS A 51 -1.24 3.38 9.44
C LYS A 51 -2.20 2.36 10.04
N VAL A 52 -1.88 1.10 9.87
CA VAL A 52 -2.65 0.00 10.46
C VAL A 52 -2.27 -0.11 11.94
N ARG A 53 -3.26 0.01 12.82
CA ARG A 53 -3.03 0.09 14.26
C ARG A 53 -3.10 -1.26 14.96
N ASP A 54 -4.03 -2.10 14.54
CA ASP A 54 -4.30 -3.37 15.23
C ASP A 54 -4.92 -4.40 14.27
N THR A 55 -5.24 -5.57 14.81
CA THR A 55 -5.86 -6.67 14.06
C THR A 55 -7.20 -6.25 13.46
N ARG A 56 -7.93 -5.38 14.13
CA ARG A 56 -9.23 -4.91 13.66
C ARG A 56 -9.09 -4.13 12.35
N ASP A 57 -8.07 -3.27 12.28
CA ASP A 57 -7.75 -2.54 11.05
C ASP A 57 -7.32 -3.50 9.93
N GLU A 58 -6.51 -4.51 10.26
CA GLU A 58 -6.08 -5.50 9.28
C GLU A 58 -7.28 -6.27 8.72
N GLU A 59 -8.19 -6.70 9.59
CA GLU A 59 -9.39 -7.42 9.17
C GLU A 59 -10.29 -6.56 8.30
N PHE A 60 -10.43 -5.28 8.65
CA PHE A 60 -11.21 -4.35 7.84
C PHE A 60 -10.65 -4.27 6.44
N VAL A 61 -9.35 -4.07 6.30
CA VAL A 61 -8.70 -3.98 4.98
C VAL A 61 -8.89 -5.29 4.20
N LYS A 62 -8.66 -6.42 4.86
CA LYS A 62 -8.80 -7.73 4.21
C LYS A 62 -10.24 -7.99 3.74
N SER A 63 -11.23 -7.44 4.43
CA SER A 63 -12.63 -7.59 4.05
C SER A 63 -13.01 -6.74 2.84
N GLN A 64 -12.28 -5.66 2.58
CA GLN A 64 -12.61 -4.70 1.53
C GLN A 64 -11.71 -4.79 0.30
N ILE A 65 -10.49 -5.30 0.47
CA ILE A 65 -9.49 -5.36 -0.59
C ILE A 65 -9.23 -6.83 -0.94
N PRO A 66 -9.34 -7.21 -2.22
CA PRO A 66 -9.03 -8.58 -2.62
C PRO A 66 -7.61 -8.97 -2.25
N ALA A 67 -7.44 -10.20 -1.79
CA ALA A 67 -6.14 -10.70 -1.35
C ALA A 67 -5.09 -10.61 -2.47
N GLY A 68 -5.49 -10.79 -3.71
CA GLY A 68 -4.57 -10.68 -4.85
C GLY A 68 -4.06 -9.29 -5.11
N ASP A 69 -4.78 -8.26 -4.64
CA ASP A 69 -4.38 -6.87 -4.81
C ASP A 69 -3.60 -6.35 -3.60
N LEU A 70 -3.76 -6.95 -2.44
CA LEU A 70 -3.13 -6.49 -1.21
C LEU A 70 -1.68 -6.94 -1.12
N LEU A 71 -0.75 -5.98 -1.09
CA LEU A 71 0.68 -6.26 -0.95
C LEU A 71 1.10 -6.46 0.49
N GLY A 72 0.55 -5.67 1.40
CA GLY A 72 0.91 -5.76 2.80
C GLY A 72 0.44 -4.58 3.62
N PHE A 73 0.83 -4.60 4.88
CA PHE A 73 0.46 -3.59 5.86
C PHE A 73 1.70 -2.87 6.38
N ILE A 74 1.55 -1.57 6.63
CA ILE A 74 2.53 -0.80 7.40
C ILE A 74 1.84 -0.38 8.69
N HIS A 75 2.37 -0.85 9.80
CA HIS A 75 1.74 -0.64 11.09
C HIS A 75 2.08 0.72 11.69
N TYR A 76 1.07 1.33 12.31
CA TYR A 76 1.18 2.64 12.93
C TYR A 76 1.62 2.45 14.38
N ASN A 77 2.86 2.77 14.68
CA ASN A 77 3.45 2.60 16.01
C ASN A 77 3.88 3.95 16.58
N THR A 78 4.41 3.94 17.81
CA THR A 78 4.81 5.17 18.51
C THR A 78 5.86 5.95 17.71
N GLU A 79 6.81 5.26 17.09
CA GLU A 79 7.85 5.92 16.31
C GLU A 79 7.29 6.66 15.10
N ILE A 80 6.31 6.06 14.42
CA ILE A 80 5.65 6.67 13.28
C ILE A 80 4.81 7.87 13.75
N MET A 81 4.11 7.73 14.88
CA MET A 81 3.34 8.83 15.45
C MET A 81 4.23 10.02 15.79
N ASP A 82 5.38 9.77 16.39
CA ASP A 82 6.33 10.82 16.75
C ASP A 82 6.92 11.50 15.51
N ALA A 83 7.24 10.73 14.49
CA ALA A 83 7.73 11.28 13.22
C ALA A 83 6.68 12.19 12.58
N ASP A 84 5.42 11.78 12.58
CA ASP A 84 4.32 12.60 12.04
C ASP A 84 4.21 13.93 12.79
N ARG A 85 4.31 13.91 14.11
CA ARG A 85 4.25 15.12 14.93
C ARG A 85 5.38 16.09 14.62
N GLN A 86 6.54 15.56 14.29
CA GLN A 86 7.73 16.36 14.01
C GLN A 86 7.82 16.76 12.53
N GLY A 87 6.87 16.31 11.71
CA GLY A 87 6.91 16.58 10.27
C GLY A 87 8.02 15.84 9.56
N LYS A 88 8.50 14.73 10.13
CA LYS A 88 9.58 13.93 9.56
C LYS A 88 9.05 12.66 8.95
N SER A 89 9.82 12.09 8.01
CA SER A 89 9.44 10.81 7.40
C SER A 89 9.55 9.68 8.43
N PRO A 90 8.50 8.84 8.58
CA PRO A 90 8.56 7.68 9.47
C PRO A 90 9.70 6.73 9.11
N TYR A 91 10.10 6.70 7.85
CA TYR A 91 11.11 5.79 7.35
C TYR A 91 12.52 6.12 7.85
N ASP A 92 12.72 7.34 8.32
CA ASP A 92 14.01 7.75 8.89
C ASP A 92 14.15 7.33 10.37
N PHE A 93 13.04 6.96 11.02
CA PHE A 93 13.01 6.74 12.46
C PHE A 93 12.54 5.36 12.89
N SER A 94 11.84 4.64 12.05
CA SER A 94 11.22 3.37 12.43
C SER A 94 11.85 2.20 11.70
N PRO A 95 12.69 1.39 12.37
CA PRO A 95 13.19 0.15 11.77
C PRO A 95 12.06 -0.80 11.36
N THR A 96 10.95 -0.81 12.12
CA THR A 96 9.80 -1.64 11.80
C THR A 96 9.16 -1.22 10.48
N ALA A 97 8.98 0.09 10.27
CA ALA A 97 8.42 0.60 9.01
C ALA A 97 9.33 0.27 7.83
N ILE A 98 10.64 0.40 8.01
CA ILE A 98 11.61 0.06 6.96
C ILE A 98 11.51 -1.42 6.59
N ASP A 99 11.42 -2.30 7.59
CA ASP A 99 11.28 -3.74 7.36
C ASP A 99 9.99 -4.07 6.61
N GLU A 100 8.89 -3.45 6.99
CA GLU A 100 7.60 -3.70 6.35
C GLU A 100 7.61 -3.26 4.89
N ILE A 101 8.21 -2.11 4.61
CA ILE A 101 8.37 -1.62 3.24
C ILE A 101 9.27 -2.55 2.44
N ARG A 102 10.36 -3.02 3.05
CA ARG A 102 11.28 -3.95 2.39
C ARG A 102 10.57 -5.24 2.01
N LYS A 103 9.71 -5.77 2.88
CA LYS A 103 8.92 -6.97 2.59
C LYS A 103 7.98 -6.75 1.42
N ILE A 104 7.33 -5.59 1.36
CA ILE A 104 6.45 -5.22 0.26
C ILE A 104 7.24 -5.14 -1.04
N LYS A 105 8.40 -4.52 -1.01
CA LYS A 105 9.27 -4.43 -2.16
C LYS A 105 9.72 -5.80 -2.63
N ASP A 106 10.05 -6.70 -1.68
CA ASP A 106 10.47 -8.06 -2.01
C ASP A 106 9.36 -8.83 -2.73
N VAL A 107 8.10 -8.64 -2.31
CA VAL A 107 6.96 -9.26 -3.00
C VAL A 107 6.87 -8.74 -4.43
N LEU A 108 6.99 -7.45 -4.63
CA LEU A 108 6.95 -6.85 -5.97
C LEU A 108 8.09 -7.34 -6.85
N ASP A 109 9.30 -7.39 -6.31
CA ASP A 109 10.48 -7.86 -7.05
C ASP A 109 10.33 -9.33 -7.43
N SER A 110 9.77 -10.15 -6.53
CA SER A 110 9.50 -11.55 -6.81
C SER A 110 8.52 -11.73 -7.96
N GLU A 111 7.50 -10.90 -8.03
CA GLU A 111 6.52 -10.93 -9.11
C GLU A 111 7.13 -10.49 -10.44
N GLU A 112 8.06 -9.55 -10.39
CA GLU A 112 8.75 -9.06 -11.59
C GLU A 112 9.66 -10.10 -12.22
N THR A 113 10.20 -11.02 -11.43
CA THR A 113 11.10 -12.06 -11.95
C THR A 113 10.36 -13.25 -12.55
N ASN A 114 9.06 -13.27 -12.39
CA ASN A 114 8.22 -14.32 -12.94
C ASN A 114 7.55 -13.84 -14.22
#